data_138bce489b3f5d2651b8c5d81f31a0ea
#
_entry.id   138bce489b3f5d2651b8c5d81f31a0ea
#
_cell.length_a   1.000
_cell.length_b   1.000
_cell.length_c   1.000
_cell.angle_alpha   90.00
_cell.angle_beta   90.00
_cell.angle_gamma   90.00
#
_symmetry.space_group_name_H-M   'P 1'
#
loop_
_entity.id
_entity.type
_entity.pdbx_description
1 polymer ?
#
loop_
_entity_poly.entity_id
_entity_poly.type
_entity_poly.pdbx_seq_one_letter_code
_entity_poly.pdbx_strand_id
1 'polypeptide(L)'
;MTFLFLIDWNLNIFEHQSTYNPNMPLRGFIYTGSAFKKYIEKNHLDMYASKQLTIPVPRYYVFYNGLRKSEDEIILRLTDSMAGTDVVGKSSAEFTAHMVNINAGHSTKMIKRCPLLHQYSLFVAVLRENIAEGLPLNDAIESTVTDCINQGVLAELLRAHRAEVTNMLFKEYDSAAHIASEKEISYEEGVQKGRLIEQEMTQREKKRADKLLNALVLAYHDQGK
;
A
#
# COMPACT_ATOMS: atom_id res chain seq x y z
N MET A 1 -7.24 0.99 6.80
CA MET A 1 -8.61 1.19 7.31
C MET A 1 -9.48 1.77 6.21
N THR A 2 -10.68 1.22 5.97
CA THR A 2 -11.56 1.63 4.85
C THR A 2 -12.88 2.13 5.42
N PHE A 3 -13.33 3.30 4.97
CA PHE A 3 -14.61 3.92 5.38
C PHE A 3 -15.51 4.07 4.16
N LEU A 4 -16.82 3.79 4.32
CA LEU A 4 -17.84 3.96 3.30
C LEU A 4 -18.95 4.88 3.81
N PHE A 5 -19.28 5.89 2.98
CA PHE A 5 -20.37 6.82 3.27
C PHE A 5 -21.22 7.05 2.03
N LEU A 6 -22.53 7.00 2.20
CA LEU A 6 -23.49 7.39 1.16
C LEU A 6 -23.99 8.80 1.46
N ILE A 7 -23.63 9.76 0.61
CA ILE A 7 -24.04 11.17 0.71
C ILE A 7 -24.47 11.64 -0.68
N ASP A 8 -25.66 12.17 -0.80
CA ASP A 8 -26.21 12.74 -2.06
C ASP A 8 -25.96 11.88 -3.30
N TRP A 9 -26.38 10.62 -3.22
CA TRP A 9 -26.18 9.63 -4.29
C TRP A 9 -24.73 9.33 -4.66
N ASN A 10 -23.77 9.75 -3.83
CA ASN A 10 -22.36 9.37 -3.97
C ASN A 10 -21.99 8.33 -2.91
N LEU A 11 -21.51 7.17 -3.35
CA LEU A 11 -20.89 6.16 -2.51
C LEU A 11 -19.40 6.54 -2.37
N ASN A 12 -19.08 7.27 -1.32
CA ASN A 12 -17.73 7.70 -1.06
C ASN A 12 -16.98 6.60 -0.27
N ILE A 13 -15.88 6.15 -0.81
CA ILE A 13 -15.00 5.15 -0.21
C ILE A 13 -13.66 5.83 0.06
N PHE A 14 -13.25 5.84 1.32
CA PHE A 14 -11.97 6.40 1.76
C PHE A 14 -11.11 5.31 2.34
N GLU A 15 -9.85 5.24 1.95
CA GLU A 15 -8.88 4.30 2.48
C GLU A 15 -7.58 5.00 2.84
N HIS A 16 -7.05 4.73 4.04
CA HIS A 16 -5.76 5.23 4.48
C HIS A 16 -4.66 4.22 4.16
N GLN A 17 -3.53 4.69 3.60
CA GLN A 17 -2.37 3.88 3.22
C GLN A 17 -1.07 4.55 3.64
N SER A 18 -0.28 3.87 4.48
CA SER A 18 1.08 4.26 4.83
C SER A 18 2.14 3.69 3.86
N THR A 19 1.75 2.76 3.00
CA THR A 19 2.60 2.16 1.98
C THR A 19 2.00 2.38 0.60
N TYR A 20 2.81 2.76 -0.39
CA TYR A 20 2.35 2.87 -1.77
C TYR A 20 1.90 1.51 -2.31
N ASN A 21 0.67 1.44 -2.79
CA ASN A 21 0.10 0.22 -3.35
C ASN A 21 -0.58 0.53 -4.71
N PRO A 22 -0.04 0.06 -5.84
CA PRO A 22 -0.61 0.29 -7.17
C PRO A 22 -1.91 -0.49 -7.39
N ASN A 23 -2.22 -1.50 -6.56
CA ASN A 23 -3.42 -2.33 -6.69
C ASN A 23 -4.67 -1.71 -6.03
N MET A 24 -4.62 -0.44 -5.63
CA MET A 24 -5.76 0.23 -5.01
C MET A 24 -7.02 0.23 -5.90
N PRO A 25 -6.94 0.42 -7.25
CA PRO A 25 -8.14 0.34 -8.09
C PRO A 25 -8.83 -1.03 -8.04
N LEU A 26 -8.08 -2.12 -8.04
CA LEU A 26 -8.63 -3.47 -7.91
C LEU A 26 -9.34 -3.66 -6.55
N ARG A 27 -8.73 -3.19 -5.47
CA ARG A 27 -9.35 -3.23 -4.13
C ARG A 27 -10.62 -2.41 -4.08
N GLY A 28 -10.60 -1.19 -4.58
CA GLY A 28 -11.75 -0.29 -4.66
C GLY A 28 -12.89 -0.88 -5.50
N PHE A 29 -12.58 -1.53 -6.60
CA PHE A 29 -13.55 -2.23 -7.45
C PHE A 29 -14.28 -3.34 -6.68
N ILE A 30 -13.53 -4.19 -5.94
CA ILE A 30 -14.10 -5.26 -5.11
C ILE A 30 -14.96 -4.69 -3.98
N TYR A 31 -14.50 -3.64 -3.30
CA TYR A 31 -15.27 -3.00 -2.23
C TYR A 31 -16.56 -2.36 -2.75
N THR A 32 -16.48 -1.71 -3.91
CA THR A 32 -17.65 -1.10 -4.56
C THR A 32 -18.68 -2.15 -4.96
N GLY A 33 -18.24 -3.27 -5.55
CA GLY A 33 -19.13 -4.38 -5.87
C GLY A 33 -19.83 -4.94 -4.64
N SER A 34 -19.10 -5.13 -3.56
CA SER A 34 -19.66 -5.57 -2.26
C SER A 34 -20.65 -4.56 -1.67
N ALA A 35 -20.35 -3.27 -1.79
CA ALA A 35 -21.23 -2.20 -1.31
C ALA A 35 -22.52 -2.12 -2.15
N PHE A 36 -22.45 -2.27 -3.47
CA PHE A 36 -23.62 -2.33 -4.35
C PHE A 36 -24.49 -3.52 -4.04
N LYS A 37 -23.90 -4.70 -3.80
CA LYS A 37 -24.67 -5.87 -3.39
C LYS A 37 -25.48 -5.58 -2.13
N LYS A 38 -24.87 -5.04 -1.10
CA LYS A 38 -25.55 -4.66 0.15
C LYS A 38 -26.61 -3.58 -0.07
N TYR A 39 -26.34 -2.60 -0.94
CA TYR A 39 -27.30 -1.55 -1.28
C TYR A 39 -28.55 -2.11 -1.96
N ILE A 40 -28.38 -3.02 -2.93
CA ILE A 40 -29.47 -3.70 -3.64
C ILE A 40 -30.32 -4.51 -2.66
N GLU A 41 -29.69 -5.33 -1.81
CA GLU A 41 -30.34 -6.15 -0.79
C GLU A 41 -31.14 -5.28 0.21
N LYS A 42 -30.50 -4.24 0.75
CA LYS A 42 -31.12 -3.33 1.74
C LYS A 42 -32.32 -2.57 1.20
N ASN A 43 -32.30 -2.22 -0.08
CA ASN A 43 -33.40 -1.46 -0.71
C ASN A 43 -34.38 -2.35 -1.47
N HIS A 44 -34.28 -3.69 -1.31
CA HIS A 44 -35.16 -4.66 -1.96
C HIS A 44 -35.25 -4.47 -3.49
N LEU A 45 -34.10 -4.15 -4.12
CA LEU A 45 -34.03 -3.95 -5.57
C LEU A 45 -33.83 -5.30 -6.28
N ASP A 46 -34.45 -5.47 -7.42
CA ASP A 46 -34.31 -6.67 -8.26
C ASP A 46 -33.41 -6.39 -9.47
N MET A 47 -32.18 -6.90 -9.44
CA MET A 47 -31.20 -6.72 -10.51
C MET A 47 -31.51 -7.53 -11.79
N TYR A 48 -32.46 -8.45 -11.71
CA TYR A 48 -32.91 -9.27 -12.85
C TYR A 48 -34.20 -8.74 -13.50
N ALA A 49 -34.79 -7.69 -12.92
CA ALA A 49 -35.94 -7.04 -13.51
C ALA A 49 -35.59 -6.35 -14.84
N SER A 50 -36.55 -6.22 -15.75
CA SER A 50 -36.36 -5.53 -17.03
C SER A 50 -36.19 -4.00 -16.89
N LYS A 51 -36.44 -3.45 -15.70
CA LYS A 51 -36.28 -2.02 -15.40
C LYS A 51 -34.86 -1.75 -14.92
N GLN A 52 -34.19 -0.76 -15.54
CA GLN A 52 -32.87 -0.32 -15.11
C GLN A 52 -32.90 0.22 -13.68
N LEU A 53 -31.96 -0.26 -12.84
CA LEU A 53 -31.80 0.21 -11.49
C LEU A 53 -30.99 1.51 -11.46
N THR A 54 -31.34 2.38 -10.50
CA THR A 54 -30.53 3.56 -10.14
C THR A 54 -29.69 3.22 -8.91
N ILE A 55 -28.37 3.31 -9.03
CA ILE A 55 -27.41 3.02 -7.97
C ILE A 55 -26.53 4.24 -7.70
N PRO A 56 -25.97 4.38 -6.49
CA PRO A 56 -25.08 5.50 -6.16
C PRO A 56 -23.82 5.52 -7.02
N VAL A 57 -23.28 6.72 -7.27
CA VAL A 57 -22.01 6.90 -8.00
C VAL A 57 -20.85 6.59 -7.07
N PRO A 58 -19.98 5.62 -7.40
CA PRO A 58 -18.82 5.30 -6.56
C PRO A 58 -17.73 6.35 -6.73
N ARG A 59 -17.13 6.77 -5.63
CA ARG A 59 -15.96 7.64 -5.58
C ARG A 59 -14.95 7.04 -4.61
N TYR A 60 -13.75 6.72 -5.08
CA TYR A 60 -12.73 6.08 -4.30
C TYR A 60 -11.50 6.97 -4.13
N TYR A 61 -11.21 7.31 -2.88
CA TYR A 61 -10.08 8.14 -2.47
C TYR A 61 -9.14 7.36 -1.56
N VAL A 62 -7.85 7.47 -1.83
CA VAL A 62 -6.79 6.85 -1.05
C VAL A 62 -5.97 7.97 -0.42
N PHE A 63 -6.00 8.08 0.90
CA PHE A 63 -5.16 8.99 1.65
C PHE A 63 -3.80 8.34 1.88
N TYR A 64 -2.80 8.85 1.19
CA TYR A 64 -1.43 8.35 1.27
C TYR A 64 -0.58 9.23 2.19
N ASN A 65 -0.02 8.62 3.23
CA ASN A 65 0.93 9.25 4.14
C ASN A 65 2.26 8.48 4.25
N GLY A 66 2.60 7.65 3.26
CA GLY A 66 3.84 6.88 3.26
C GLY A 66 5.10 7.75 3.06
N LEU A 67 6.27 7.15 3.31
CA LEU A 67 7.57 7.81 3.19
C LEU A 67 8.10 7.89 1.75
N ARG A 68 7.60 7.03 0.85
CA ARG A 68 7.98 7.08 -0.55
C ARG A 68 7.53 8.40 -1.16
N LYS A 69 8.47 9.15 -1.77
CA LYS A 69 8.16 10.38 -2.49
C LYS A 69 7.09 10.13 -3.53
N SER A 70 6.06 10.95 -3.52
CA SER A 70 4.90 10.85 -4.39
C SER A 70 4.43 12.24 -4.78
N GLU A 71 3.73 12.36 -5.89
CA GLU A 71 3.05 13.58 -6.30
C GLU A 71 1.92 13.92 -5.32
N ASP A 72 1.40 15.15 -5.40
CA ASP A 72 0.29 15.60 -4.57
C ASP A 72 -0.97 14.76 -4.77
N GLU A 73 -1.29 14.45 -6.03
CA GLU A 73 -2.44 13.63 -6.43
C GLU A 73 -2.05 12.71 -7.58
N ILE A 74 -2.44 11.43 -7.50
CA ILE A 74 -2.23 10.43 -8.54
C ILE A 74 -3.57 9.72 -8.82
N ILE A 75 -3.88 9.52 -10.09
CA ILE A 75 -5.00 8.67 -10.51
C ILE A 75 -4.44 7.31 -10.90
N LEU A 76 -4.76 6.30 -10.11
CA LEU A 76 -4.47 4.90 -10.41
C LEU A 76 -5.65 4.29 -11.16
N ARG A 77 -5.37 3.44 -12.14
CA ARG A 77 -6.38 2.82 -13.01
C ARG A 77 -6.38 1.31 -12.89
N LEU A 78 -7.55 0.71 -12.90
CA LEU A 78 -7.68 -0.75 -12.89
C LEU A 78 -7.08 -1.38 -14.15
N THR A 79 -7.22 -0.72 -15.28
CA THR A 79 -6.68 -1.17 -16.57
C THR A 79 -5.16 -1.28 -16.58
N ASP A 80 -4.43 -0.54 -15.72
CA ASP A 80 -2.98 -0.65 -15.57
C ASP A 80 -2.54 -2.01 -14.97
N SER A 81 -3.47 -2.74 -14.34
CA SER A 81 -3.23 -4.07 -13.77
C SER A 81 -3.64 -5.21 -14.69
N MET A 82 -4.23 -4.92 -15.85
CA MET A 82 -4.72 -5.95 -16.76
C MET A 82 -3.62 -6.44 -17.69
N ALA A 83 -3.53 -7.77 -17.86
CA ALA A 83 -2.58 -8.38 -18.77
C ALA A 83 -3.01 -8.14 -20.23
N GLY A 84 -2.04 -7.82 -21.08
CA GLY A 84 -2.25 -7.59 -22.49
C GLY A 84 -1.80 -6.21 -22.94
N THR A 85 -1.68 -6.04 -24.24
CA THR A 85 -1.40 -4.73 -24.87
C THR A 85 -2.72 -4.05 -25.24
N ASP A 86 -2.75 -2.73 -25.13
CA ASP A 86 -3.86 -1.94 -25.70
C ASP A 86 -5.21 -2.16 -24.98
N VAL A 87 -5.18 -2.24 -23.65
CA VAL A 87 -6.34 -2.56 -22.80
C VAL A 87 -7.27 -1.35 -22.60
N VAL A 88 -6.72 -0.13 -22.65
CA VAL A 88 -7.47 1.11 -22.44
C VAL A 88 -8.54 1.26 -23.52
N GLY A 89 -9.80 1.45 -23.11
CA GLY A 89 -10.95 1.55 -24.01
C GLY A 89 -11.48 0.22 -24.56
N LYS A 90 -10.81 -0.92 -24.30
CA LYS A 90 -11.25 -2.26 -24.71
C LYS A 90 -11.77 -3.11 -23.55
N SER A 91 -11.40 -2.76 -22.33
CA SER A 91 -11.93 -3.45 -21.14
C SER A 91 -13.36 -3.03 -20.86
N SER A 92 -14.21 -3.99 -20.52
CA SER A 92 -15.56 -3.73 -20.01
C SER A 92 -15.57 -3.22 -18.57
N ALA A 93 -14.42 -3.27 -17.87
CA ALA A 93 -14.28 -2.78 -16.51
C ALA A 93 -13.17 -1.73 -16.44
N GLU A 94 -13.52 -0.53 -16.02
CA GLU A 94 -12.58 0.52 -15.62
C GLU A 94 -12.96 1.02 -14.23
N PHE A 95 -11.97 1.17 -13.38
CA PHE A 95 -12.14 1.73 -12.04
C PHE A 95 -10.91 2.57 -11.69
N THR A 96 -11.14 3.75 -11.12
CA THR A 96 -10.07 4.66 -10.76
C THR A 96 -10.01 4.86 -9.25
N ALA A 97 -8.79 4.90 -8.70
CA ALA A 97 -8.52 5.33 -7.34
C ALA A 97 -7.81 6.69 -7.37
N HIS A 98 -8.38 7.68 -6.70
CA HIS A 98 -7.77 8.98 -6.51
C HIS A 98 -6.88 8.93 -5.28
N MET A 99 -5.57 8.77 -5.47
CA MET A 99 -4.59 8.81 -4.39
C MET A 99 -4.18 10.24 -4.12
N VAL A 100 -4.38 10.68 -2.88
CA VAL A 100 -4.10 12.04 -2.39
C VAL A 100 -2.99 11.94 -1.36
N ASN A 101 -1.86 12.59 -1.62
CA ASN A 101 -0.76 12.68 -0.68
C ASN A 101 -1.13 13.64 0.44
N ILE A 102 -1.22 13.12 1.66
CA ILE A 102 -1.61 13.88 2.85
C ILE A 102 -0.42 14.13 3.79
N ASN A 103 0.83 13.93 3.34
CA ASN A 103 1.99 14.30 4.13
C ASN A 103 2.11 15.83 4.28
N ALA A 104 2.76 16.26 5.35
CA ALA A 104 3.08 17.67 5.56
C ALA A 104 3.91 18.22 4.38
N GLY A 105 3.66 19.45 4.00
CA GLY A 105 4.29 20.09 2.83
C GLY A 105 3.55 19.88 1.51
N HIS A 106 2.62 18.93 1.41
CA HIS A 106 1.74 18.75 0.25
C HIS A 106 0.51 19.66 0.36
N SER A 107 0.09 20.23 -0.76
CA SER A 107 -0.94 21.28 -0.79
C SER A 107 -2.11 20.92 -1.72
N THR A 108 -2.70 19.74 -1.52
CA THR A 108 -3.85 19.31 -2.29
C THR A 108 -5.09 20.16 -2.01
N LYS A 109 -6.03 20.21 -2.97
CA LYS A 109 -7.32 20.90 -2.76
C LYS A 109 -8.06 20.35 -1.54
N MET A 110 -7.89 19.06 -1.26
CA MET A 110 -8.54 18.37 -0.15
C MET A 110 -7.98 18.84 1.20
N ILE A 111 -6.65 18.91 1.34
CA ILE A 111 -5.99 19.43 2.54
C ILE A 111 -6.41 20.86 2.81
N LYS A 112 -6.43 21.72 1.79
CA LYS A 112 -6.84 23.13 1.92
C LYS A 112 -8.29 23.31 2.39
N ARG A 113 -9.17 22.39 2.03
CA ARG A 113 -10.61 22.45 2.39
C ARG A 113 -10.97 21.71 3.67
N CYS A 114 -10.06 20.90 4.19
CA CYS A 114 -10.27 20.12 5.41
C CYS A 114 -9.20 20.45 6.46
N PRO A 115 -9.44 21.44 7.35
CA PRO A 115 -8.48 21.80 8.39
C PRO A 115 -8.06 20.62 9.28
N LEU A 116 -8.98 19.69 9.53
CA LEU A 116 -8.68 18.50 10.32
C LEU A 116 -7.66 17.58 9.65
N LEU A 117 -7.75 17.41 8.32
CA LEU A 117 -6.79 16.62 7.54
C LEU A 117 -5.41 17.31 7.52
N HIS A 118 -5.37 18.62 7.44
CA HIS A 118 -4.13 19.39 7.54
C HIS A 118 -3.49 19.23 8.93
N GLN A 119 -4.27 19.33 10.01
CA GLN A 119 -3.77 19.11 11.37
C GLN A 119 -3.28 17.68 11.57
N TYR A 120 -3.96 16.69 10.97
CA TYR A 120 -3.49 15.29 10.97
C TYR A 120 -2.14 15.13 10.26
N SER A 121 -1.92 15.79 9.12
CA SER A 121 -0.63 15.75 8.43
C SER A 121 0.51 16.32 9.27
N LEU A 122 0.26 17.42 10.00
CA LEU A 122 1.23 18.02 10.93
C LEU A 122 1.52 17.07 12.11
N PHE A 123 0.51 16.49 12.71
CA PHE A 123 0.64 15.52 13.79
C PHE A 123 1.54 14.33 13.39
N VAL A 124 1.31 13.75 12.21
CA VAL A 124 2.13 12.65 11.69
C VAL A 124 3.57 13.10 11.41
N ALA A 125 3.79 14.34 10.95
CA ALA A 125 5.13 14.87 10.73
C ALA A 125 5.92 14.98 12.04
N VAL A 126 5.33 15.57 13.08
CA VAL A 126 5.95 15.69 14.42
C VAL A 126 6.29 14.31 15.00
N LEU A 127 5.37 13.34 14.88
CA LEU A 127 5.63 11.97 15.35
C LEU A 127 6.84 11.35 14.65
N ARG A 128 6.95 11.52 13.35
CA ARG A 128 8.09 10.99 12.58
C ARG A 128 9.41 11.68 12.91
N GLU A 129 9.38 12.97 13.18
CA GLU A 129 10.56 13.72 13.64
C GLU A 129 11.04 13.17 14.99
N ASN A 130 10.15 13.02 15.96
CA ASN A 130 10.50 12.47 17.29
C ASN A 130 11.06 11.05 17.19
N ILE A 131 10.51 10.21 16.32
CA ILE A 131 11.04 8.86 16.08
C ILE A 131 12.42 8.92 15.41
N ALA A 132 12.62 9.80 14.43
CA ALA A 132 13.88 9.95 13.71
C ALA A 132 15.00 10.52 14.60
N GLU A 133 14.67 11.31 15.62
CA GLU A 133 15.59 11.79 16.65
C GLU A 133 16.03 10.69 17.64
N GLY A 134 15.47 9.48 17.53
CA GLY A 134 15.87 8.31 18.30
C GLY A 134 15.11 8.16 19.63
N LEU A 135 14.00 8.86 19.84
CA LEU A 135 13.18 8.65 21.02
C LEU A 135 12.58 7.22 20.97
N PRO A 136 12.51 6.53 22.11
CA PRO A 136 11.72 5.28 22.22
C PRO A 136 10.29 5.52 21.74
N LEU A 137 9.68 4.56 21.07
CA LEU A 137 8.39 4.73 20.41
C LEU A 137 7.29 5.28 21.35
N ASN A 138 7.21 4.78 22.57
CA ASN A 138 6.26 5.28 23.57
C ASN A 138 6.49 6.75 23.90
N ASP A 139 7.75 7.14 24.11
CA ASP A 139 8.12 8.51 24.46
C ASP A 139 7.89 9.46 23.28
N ALA A 140 8.20 9.02 22.05
CA ALA A 140 7.91 9.76 20.82
C ALA A 140 6.41 10.04 20.66
N ILE A 141 5.56 9.04 20.90
CA ILE A 141 4.11 9.18 20.82
C ILE A 141 3.59 10.14 21.91
N GLU A 142 3.99 9.96 23.15
CA GLU A 142 3.55 10.81 24.28
C GLU A 142 4.02 12.26 24.13
N SER A 143 5.26 12.49 23.69
CA SER A 143 5.77 13.82 23.38
C SER A 143 4.96 14.46 22.27
N THR A 144 4.75 13.73 21.16
CA THR A 144 3.97 14.23 20.01
C THR A 144 2.55 14.66 20.43
N VAL A 145 1.86 13.80 21.19
CA VAL A 145 0.50 14.09 21.65
C VAL A 145 0.50 15.36 22.53
N THR A 146 1.47 15.49 23.42
CA THR A 146 1.60 16.62 24.33
C THR A 146 1.89 17.92 23.56
N ASP A 147 2.85 17.89 22.65
CA ASP A 147 3.27 19.06 21.85
C ASP A 147 2.16 19.52 20.92
N CYS A 148 1.48 18.59 20.25
CA CYS A 148 0.36 18.89 19.37
C CYS A 148 -0.82 19.51 20.16
N ILE A 149 -1.12 19.03 21.37
CA ILE A 149 -2.13 19.64 22.25
C ILE A 149 -1.75 21.08 22.57
N ASN A 150 -0.49 21.34 22.93
CA ASN A 150 0.01 22.66 23.30
C ASN A 150 0.01 23.64 22.11
N GLN A 151 0.27 23.15 20.91
CA GLN A 151 0.26 23.92 19.66
C GLN A 151 -1.13 24.08 19.04
N GLY A 152 -2.17 23.47 19.61
CA GLY A 152 -3.54 23.51 19.08
C GLY A 152 -3.79 22.58 17.89
N VAL A 153 -2.83 21.67 17.58
CA VAL A 153 -2.98 20.68 16.51
C VAL A 153 -3.78 19.49 17.02
N LEU A 154 -4.96 19.25 16.43
CA LEU A 154 -5.91 18.21 16.87
C LEU A 154 -6.24 18.27 18.39
N ALA A 155 -6.06 19.42 19.03
CA ALA A 155 -6.01 19.53 20.49
C ALA A 155 -7.27 19.00 21.19
N GLU A 156 -8.46 19.29 20.67
CA GLU A 156 -9.72 18.82 21.26
C GLU A 156 -9.84 17.29 21.15
N LEU A 157 -9.54 16.72 19.99
CA LEU A 157 -9.56 15.28 19.74
C LEU A 157 -8.54 14.56 20.61
N LEU A 158 -7.31 15.07 20.67
CA LEU A 158 -6.24 14.45 21.46
C LEU A 158 -6.51 14.54 22.97
N ARG A 159 -7.13 15.62 23.47
CA ARG A 159 -7.54 15.69 24.88
C ARG A 159 -8.67 14.72 25.21
N ALA A 160 -9.66 14.58 24.32
CA ALA A 160 -10.80 13.70 24.53
C ALA A 160 -10.44 12.20 24.45
N HIS A 161 -9.48 11.85 23.57
CA HIS A 161 -9.18 10.45 23.22
C HIS A 161 -7.70 10.09 23.36
N ARG A 162 -6.97 10.74 24.27
CA ARG A 162 -5.51 10.58 24.42
C ARG A 162 -5.08 9.11 24.48
N ALA A 163 -5.66 8.35 25.40
CA ALA A 163 -5.27 6.95 25.60
C ALA A 163 -5.58 6.07 24.40
N GLU A 164 -6.70 6.31 23.70
CA GLU A 164 -7.09 5.55 22.52
C GLU A 164 -6.13 5.84 21.35
N VAL A 165 -5.79 7.12 21.12
CA VAL A 165 -4.86 7.55 20.08
C VAL A 165 -3.46 7.00 20.34
N THR A 166 -2.94 7.12 21.57
CA THR A 166 -1.62 6.58 21.96
C THR A 166 -1.56 5.07 21.72
N ASN A 167 -2.55 4.31 22.17
CA ASN A 167 -2.59 2.86 21.97
C ASN A 167 -2.72 2.46 20.48
N MET A 168 -3.48 3.20 19.70
CA MET A 168 -3.64 2.94 18.27
C MET A 168 -2.32 3.17 17.53
N LEU A 169 -1.65 4.29 17.78
CA LEU A 169 -0.36 4.63 17.18
C LEU A 169 0.71 3.62 17.55
N PHE A 170 0.79 3.25 18.83
CA PHE A 170 1.73 2.23 19.29
C PHE A 170 1.59 0.93 18.50
N LYS A 171 0.35 0.40 18.38
CA LYS A 171 0.07 -0.82 17.61
C LYS A 171 0.41 -0.69 16.13
N GLU A 172 0.13 0.47 15.52
CA GLU A 172 0.40 0.72 14.11
C GLU A 172 1.90 0.74 13.82
N TYR A 173 2.68 1.47 14.60
CA TYR A 173 4.12 1.60 14.40
C TYR A 173 4.90 0.35 14.81
N ASP A 174 4.52 -0.32 15.90
CA ASP A 174 5.10 -1.59 16.33
C ASP A 174 4.88 -2.68 15.28
N SER A 175 3.67 -2.80 14.76
CA SER A 175 3.35 -3.73 13.67
C SER A 175 4.11 -3.41 12.39
N ALA A 176 4.28 -2.13 12.05
CA ALA A 176 5.04 -1.71 10.87
C ALA A 176 6.53 -2.04 11.01
N ALA A 177 7.12 -1.84 12.19
CA ALA A 177 8.51 -2.19 12.48
C ALA A 177 8.72 -3.71 12.39
N HIS A 178 7.81 -4.51 12.96
CA HIS A 178 7.86 -5.96 12.86
C HIS A 178 7.78 -6.45 11.41
N ILE A 179 6.85 -5.94 10.61
CA ILE A 179 6.72 -6.30 9.18
C ILE A 179 7.96 -5.90 8.38
N ALA A 180 8.58 -4.75 8.70
CA ALA A 180 9.80 -4.32 8.04
C ALA A 180 10.97 -5.27 8.35
N SER A 181 11.13 -5.66 9.62
CA SER A 181 12.15 -6.62 10.06
C SER A 181 11.96 -7.99 9.39
N GLU A 182 10.75 -8.53 9.35
CA GLU A 182 10.45 -9.80 8.69
C GLU A 182 10.75 -9.78 7.17
N LYS A 183 10.49 -8.65 6.51
CA LYS A 183 10.83 -8.46 5.09
C LYS A 183 12.34 -8.47 4.85
N GLU A 184 13.10 -7.82 5.73
CA GLU A 184 14.55 -7.76 5.64
C GLU A 184 15.18 -9.14 5.84
N ILE A 185 14.74 -9.88 6.86
CA ILE A 185 15.13 -11.27 7.10
C ILE A 185 14.83 -12.15 5.87
N SER A 186 13.60 -12.06 5.32
CA SER A 186 13.20 -12.84 4.16
C SER A 186 14.00 -12.48 2.91
N TYR A 187 14.38 -11.21 2.75
CA TYR A 187 15.23 -10.76 1.65
C TYR A 187 16.65 -11.33 1.78
N GLU A 188 17.25 -11.25 2.97
CA GLU A 188 18.57 -11.80 3.24
C GLU A 188 18.63 -13.32 3.03
N GLU A 189 17.62 -14.05 3.51
CA GLU A 189 17.49 -15.50 3.24
C GLU A 189 17.37 -15.80 1.73
N GLY A 190 16.59 -15.00 1.00
CA GLY A 190 16.45 -15.14 -0.46
C GLY A 190 17.77 -14.92 -1.18
N VAL A 191 18.55 -13.92 -0.80
CA VAL A 191 19.89 -13.63 -1.35
C VAL A 191 20.86 -14.79 -1.04
N GLN A 192 20.85 -15.31 0.19
CA GLN A 192 21.71 -16.46 0.56
C GLN A 192 21.36 -17.71 -0.24
N LYS A 193 20.07 -18.05 -0.38
CA LYS A 193 19.61 -19.17 -1.20
C LYS A 193 20.01 -19.00 -2.68
N GLY A 194 19.86 -17.79 -3.23
CA GLY A 194 20.29 -17.48 -4.59
C GLY A 194 21.78 -17.71 -4.81
N ARG A 195 22.63 -17.28 -3.90
CA ARG A 195 24.10 -17.51 -3.95
C ARG A 195 24.45 -19.00 -3.88
N LEU A 196 23.77 -19.77 -3.04
CA LEU A 196 24.01 -21.21 -2.94
C LEU A 196 23.63 -21.92 -4.26
N ILE A 197 22.50 -21.57 -4.86
CA ILE A 197 22.06 -22.14 -6.16
C ILE A 197 23.09 -21.80 -7.26
N GLU A 198 23.57 -20.57 -7.30
CA GLU A 198 24.59 -20.14 -8.28
C GLU A 198 25.90 -20.90 -8.11
N GLN A 199 26.34 -21.11 -6.87
CA GLN A 199 27.53 -21.93 -6.57
C GLN A 199 27.35 -23.41 -7.00
N GLU A 200 26.18 -23.98 -6.72
CA GLU A 200 25.90 -25.35 -7.16
C GLU A 200 25.83 -25.47 -8.68
N MET A 201 25.25 -24.52 -9.38
CA MET A 201 25.21 -24.49 -10.85
C MET A 201 26.63 -24.40 -11.42
N THR A 202 27.45 -23.50 -10.91
CA THR A 202 28.84 -23.32 -11.31
C THR A 202 29.66 -24.60 -11.09
N GLN A 203 29.45 -25.29 -9.97
CA GLN A 203 30.12 -26.58 -9.71
C GLN A 203 29.65 -27.70 -10.67
N ARG A 204 28.36 -27.75 -11.00
CA ARG A 204 27.81 -28.71 -11.97
C ARG A 204 28.37 -28.46 -13.37
N GLU A 205 28.49 -27.20 -13.78
CA GLU A 205 29.10 -26.86 -15.09
C GLU A 205 30.57 -27.21 -15.14
N LYS A 206 31.36 -26.93 -14.11
CA LYS A 206 32.77 -27.39 -14.01
C LYS A 206 32.89 -28.88 -14.12
N LYS A 207 32.08 -29.65 -13.37
CA LYS A 207 32.09 -31.12 -13.45
C LYS A 207 31.71 -31.64 -14.82
N ARG A 208 30.80 -30.98 -15.55
CA ARG A 208 30.46 -31.31 -16.96
C ARG A 208 31.62 -31.02 -17.89
N ALA A 209 32.26 -29.86 -17.77
CA ALA A 209 33.42 -29.49 -18.56
C ALA A 209 34.60 -30.48 -18.38
N ASP A 210 34.89 -30.83 -17.12
CA ASP A 210 35.94 -31.79 -16.78
C ASP A 210 35.66 -33.22 -17.37
N LYS A 211 34.40 -33.66 -17.31
CA LYS A 211 33.99 -34.93 -17.93
C LYS A 211 34.14 -34.91 -19.46
N LEU A 212 33.78 -33.81 -20.12
CA LEU A 212 33.94 -33.65 -21.57
C LEU A 212 35.40 -33.59 -21.95
N LEU A 213 36.24 -32.88 -21.20
CA LEU A 213 37.69 -32.81 -21.42
C LEU A 213 38.33 -34.19 -21.30
N ASN A 214 38.02 -34.93 -20.24
CA ASN A 214 38.53 -36.28 -20.04
C ASN A 214 38.09 -37.26 -21.16
N ALA A 215 36.84 -37.15 -21.63
CA ALA A 215 36.35 -37.96 -22.76
C ALA A 215 37.08 -37.61 -24.07
N LEU A 216 37.34 -36.33 -24.32
CA LEU A 216 38.12 -35.87 -25.48
C LEU A 216 39.58 -36.37 -25.44
N VAL A 217 40.24 -36.31 -24.28
CA VAL A 217 41.63 -36.80 -24.08
C VAL A 217 41.69 -38.30 -24.33
N LEU A 218 40.74 -39.06 -23.83
CA LEU A 218 40.69 -40.53 -24.07
C LEU A 218 40.47 -40.83 -25.54
N ALA A 219 39.54 -40.17 -26.22
CA ALA A 219 39.28 -40.33 -27.65
C ALA A 219 40.50 -39.97 -28.53
N TYR A 220 41.31 -38.99 -28.13
CA TYR A 220 42.54 -38.60 -28.81
C TYR A 220 43.63 -39.67 -28.64
N HIS A 221 43.75 -40.26 -27.46
CA HIS A 221 44.71 -41.35 -27.21
C HIS A 221 44.36 -42.63 -27.98
N ASP A 222 43.07 -42.94 -28.17
CA ASP A 222 42.64 -44.13 -28.92
C ASP A 222 42.83 -44.00 -30.45
N GLN A 223 42.90 -42.77 -30.97
CA GLN A 223 43.16 -42.51 -32.39
C GLN A 223 44.64 -42.48 -32.78
N GLY A 224 45.55 -42.54 -31.79
CA GLY A 224 46.98 -42.45 -31.98
C GLY A 224 47.71 -43.80 -31.92
N LYS A 225 47.00 -44.96 -31.98
CA LYS A 225 47.58 -46.29 -32.07
C LYS A 225 47.48 -46.90 -33.47
#